data_13e8ecfc7e05299685fb13b1e55e9e5d
#
_entry.id   13e8ecfc7e05299685fb13b1e55e9e5d
#
_cell.length_a   1.000
_cell.length_b   1.000
_cell.length_c   1.000
_cell.angle_alpha   90.00
_cell.angle_beta   90.00
_cell.angle_gamma   90.00
#
_symmetry.space_group_name_H-M   'P 1'
#
loop_
_entity.id
_entity.type
_entity.pdbx_description
1 polymer ?
#
loop_
_entity_poly.entity_id
_entity_poly.type
_entity_poly.pdbx_seq_one_letter_code
_entity_poly.pdbx_strand_id
1 'polypeptide(L)'
;DGIRDVAVTGVQTCALPIWYVATHGAPPHPGALQTDHDVVGYFSSLTGRVMPLLFERDGERIDVDVRSRHGVFVNESTAHLTALVSGLGVGQTFGFMARPHLASGALVRVLPEWSRPLHPLHIVFHPSRNQSARLRAFVDWVVELFAPYDCSARR
;
A
#
# COMPACT_ATOMS: atom_id res chain seq x y z
N ASP A 1 -2.84 -22.09 19.50
CA ASP A 1 -2.84 -20.82 18.74
C ASP A 1 -1.43 -20.56 18.23
N GLY A 2 -1.16 -20.93 16.98
CA GLY A 2 0.13 -20.81 16.31
C GLY A 2 0.23 -19.59 15.42
N ILE A 3 -0.49 -18.52 15.72
CA ILE A 3 -0.41 -17.24 15.04
C ILE A 3 0.28 -16.28 16.01
N ARG A 4 1.53 -15.90 15.73
CA ARG A 4 2.07 -14.69 16.31
C ARG A 4 1.64 -13.54 15.38
N ASP A 5 0.78 -12.69 15.88
CA ASP A 5 0.50 -11.40 15.27
C ASP A 5 1.76 -10.55 15.36
N VAL A 6 2.60 -10.66 14.36
CA VAL A 6 3.60 -9.63 14.12
C VAL A 6 2.90 -8.62 13.24
N ALA A 7 2.27 -7.64 13.85
CA ALA A 7 1.67 -6.52 13.15
C ALA A 7 2.78 -5.67 12.50
N VAL A 8 3.26 -6.10 11.37
CA VAL A 8 4.07 -5.23 10.51
C VAL A 8 3.11 -4.39 9.71
N THR A 9 2.83 -3.21 10.19
CA THR A 9 1.94 -2.28 9.55
C THR A 9 2.66 -1.58 8.39
N GLY A 10 2.51 -2.10 7.19
CA GLY A 10 2.94 -1.40 6.00
C GLY A 10 2.07 -0.16 5.79
N VAL A 11 2.61 1.04 6.02
CA VAL A 11 1.95 2.27 5.57
C VAL A 11 1.85 2.19 4.07
N GLN A 12 0.63 2.15 3.57
CA GLN A 12 0.40 2.33 2.15
C GLN A 12 0.39 3.83 1.84
N THR A 13 1.10 4.20 0.79
CA THR A 13 1.25 5.56 0.33
C THR A 13 0.53 5.73 -0.99
N CYS A 14 -0.29 6.77 -1.12
CA CYS A 14 -0.81 7.19 -2.41
C CYS A 14 0.31 7.92 -3.15
N ALA A 15 0.67 7.45 -4.34
CA ALA A 15 1.82 7.95 -5.08
C ALA A 15 1.52 8.11 -6.57
N LEU A 16 2.20 9.09 -7.17
CA LEU A 16 2.17 9.45 -8.59
C LEU A 16 3.58 9.69 -9.10
N PRO A 17 3.86 9.47 -10.38
CA PRO A 17 5.07 9.98 -11.00
C PRO A 17 5.08 11.51 -11.02
N ILE A 18 6.26 12.09 -10.85
CA ILE A 18 6.41 13.55 -10.79
C ILE A 18 5.91 14.24 -12.06
N TRP A 19 6.15 13.66 -13.22
CA TRP A 19 5.71 14.22 -14.49
C TRP A 19 4.18 14.17 -14.67
N TYR A 20 3.49 13.17 -14.08
CA TYR A 20 2.03 13.11 -14.09
C TYR A 20 1.44 14.28 -13.31
N VAL A 21 2.01 14.61 -12.15
CA VAL A 21 1.59 15.78 -11.37
C VAL A 21 1.80 17.07 -12.15
N ALA A 22 2.88 17.17 -12.92
CA ALA A 22 3.15 18.36 -13.74
C ALA A 22 2.11 18.58 -14.85
N THR A 23 1.49 17.52 -15.36
CA THR A 23 0.51 17.58 -16.46
C THR A 23 -0.93 17.60 -15.98
N HIS A 24 -1.26 16.87 -14.92
CA HIS A 24 -2.65 16.69 -14.46
C HIS A 24 -2.93 17.34 -13.09
N GLY A 25 -1.89 17.87 -12.44
CA GLY A 25 -1.99 18.36 -11.07
C GLY A 25 -2.00 17.23 -10.03
N ALA A 26 -1.92 17.60 -8.76
CA ALA A 26 -2.13 16.67 -7.66
C ALA A 26 -3.62 16.62 -7.29
N PRO A 27 -4.17 15.45 -6.95
CA PRO A 27 -5.55 15.36 -6.49
C PRO A 27 -5.72 16.17 -5.20
N PRO A 28 -6.70 17.09 -5.12
CA PRO A 28 -6.92 17.90 -3.92
C PRO A 28 -7.67 17.13 -2.83
N HIS A 29 -8.35 16.06 -3.19
CA HIS A 29 -9.17 15.25 -2.29
C HIS A 29 -9.29 13.81 -2.84
N PRO A 30 -9.44 12.77 -2.00
CA PRO A 30 -9.61 11.39 -2.48
C PRO A 30 -10.70 11.20 -3.54
N GLY A 31 -11.81 11.92 -3.44
CA GLY A 31 -12.91 11.86 -4.40
C GLY A 31 -12.52 12.24 -5.84
N ALA A 32 -11.52 13.11 -6.03
CA ALA A 32 -11.03 13.49 -7.35
C ALA A 32 -10.41 12.30 -8.13
N LEU A 33 -10.01 11.25 -7.43
CA LEU A 33 -9.49 10.03 -8.05
C LEU A 33 -10.56 9.25 -8.84
N GLN A 34 -11.84 9.54 -8.66
CA GLN A 34 -12.91 8.88 -9.41
C GLN A 34 -13.16 9.50 -10.78
N THR A 35 -12.88 10.80 -10.92
CA THR A 35 -13.32 11.58 -12.08
C THR A 35 -12.16 12.20 -12.87
N ASP A 36 -11.11 12.64 -12.19
CA ASP A 36 -10.13 13.55 -12.74
C ASP A 36 -8.76 12.91 -12.98
N HIS A 37 -8.56 11.69 -12.48
CA HIS A 37 -7.27 11.01 -12.55
C HIS A 37 -7.40 9.55 -13.04
N ASP A 38 -6.42 9.12 -13.82
CA ASP A 38 -6.23 7.71 -14.12
C ASP A 38 -5.74 6.99 -12.87
N VAL A 39 -6.24 5.79 -12.62
CA VAL A 39 -5.93 5.03 -11.42
C VAL A 39 -5.30 3.69 -11.76
N VAL A 40 -4.19 3.38 -11.08
CA VAL A 40 -3.66 2.02 -11.02
C VAL A 40 -4.26 1.34 -9.79
N GLY A 41 -5.20 0.45 -10.04
CA GLY A 41 -5.93 -0.27 -9.01
C GLY A 41 -5.42 -1.70 -8.81
N TYR A 42 -5.91 -2.32 -7.75
CA TYR A 42 -5.60 -3.70 -7.42
C TYR A 42 -6.87 -4.54 -7.45
N PHE A 43 -6.82 -5.72 -8.05
CA PHE A 43 -7.93 -6.68 -7.96
C PHE A 43 -7.49 -7.95 -7.22
N SER A 44 -8.44 -8.52 -6.48
CA SER A 44 -8.21 -9.79 -5.79
C SER A 44 -8.19 -10.95 -6.80
N SER A 45 -7.09 -11.68 -6.87
CA SER A 45 -6.98 -12.91 -7.68
C SER A 45 -7.95 -14.00 -7.22
N LEU A 46 -8.37 -13.97 -5.96
CA LEU A 46 -9.31 -14.95 -5.40
C LEU A 46 -10.77 -14.66 -5.83
N THR A 47 -11.17 -13.38 -5.86
CA THR A 47 -12.57 -12.99 -6.11
C THR A 47 -12.80 -12.29 -7.43
N GLY A 48 -11.74 -11.88 -8.13
CA GLY A 48 -11.79 -11.04 -9.33
C GLY A 48 -12.26 -9.61 -9.08
N ARG A 49 -12.57 -9.23 -7.83
CA ARG A 49 -13.10 -7.91 -7.51
C ARG A 49 -11.99 -6.87 -7.41
N VAL A 50 -12.22 -5.73 -8.00
CA VAL A 50 -11.38 -4.54 -7.84
C VAL A 50 -11.51 -4.07 -6.39
N MET A 51 -10.37 -3.77 -5.78
CA MET A 51 -10.31 -3.25 -4.41
C MET A 51 -10.42 -1.72 -4.44
N PRO A 52 -11.24 -1.11 -3.59
CA PRO A 52 -11.30 0.34 -3.48
C PRO A 52 -10.00 0.90 -2.92
N LEU A 53 -9.69 2.14 -3.25
CA LEU A 53 -8.67 2.90 -2.53
C LEU A 53 -9.26 3.40 -1.22
N LEU A 54 -8.58 3.16 -0.11
CA LEU A 54 -9.06 3.48 1.23
C LEU A 54 -8.31 4.67 1.79
N PHE A 55 -9.04 5.66 2.29
CA PHE A 55 -8.49 6.86 2.89
C PHE A 55 -9.09 7.11 4.26
N GLU A 56 -8.25 7.57 5.21
CA GLU A 56 -8.65 7.91 6.57
C GLU A 56 -7.93 9.18 7.01
N ARG A 57 -8.68 10.14 7.57
CA ARG A 57 -8.17 11.37 8.15
C ARG A 57 -9.10 11.82 9.28
N ASP A 58 -8.55 12.04 10.47
CA ASP A 58 -9.28 12.60 11.63
C ASP A 58 -10.61 11.89 11.96
N GLY A 59 -10.64 10.56 11.77
CA GLY A 59 -11.84 9.74 11.97
C GLY A 59 -12.80 9.70 10.77
N GLU A 60 -12.59 10.52 9.75
CA GLU A 60 -13.28 10.41 8.46
C GLU A 60 -12.68 9.27 7.65
N ARG A 61 -13.54 8.45 7.04
CA ARG A 61 -13.13 7.37 6.15
C ARG A 61 -13.81 7.51 4.79
N ILE A 62 -13.01 7.42 3.73
CA ILE A 62 -13.47 7.48 2.34
C ILE A 62 -12.99 6.24 1.60
N ASP A 63 -13.93 5.51 1.01
CA ASP A 63 -13.67 4.40 0.11
C ASP A 63 -13.90 4.88 -1.33
N VAL A 64 -12.82 4.97 -2.11
CA VAL A 64 -12.87 5.43 -3.51
C VAL A 64 -13.01 4.21 -4.42
N ASP A 65 -14.17 4.10 -5.08
CA ASP A 65 -14.40 3.06 -6.09
C ASP A 65 -13.69 3.45 -7.40
N VAL A 66 -12.69 2.67 -7.78
CA VAL A 66 -11.79 2.97 -8.90
C VAL A 66 -12.21 2.33 -10.23
N ARG A 67 -13.51 2.18 -10.48
CA ARG A 67 -14.04 1.71 -11.77
C ARG A 67 -13.96 2.78 -12.86
N SER A 68 -12.82 3.48 -12.97
CA SER A 68 -12.65 4.54 -13.96
C SER A 68 -12.49 3.98 -15.38
N ARG A 69 -12.84 4.79 -16.38
CA ARG A 69 -12.73 4.46 -17.81
C ARG A 69 -11.30 4.16 -18.27
N HIS A 70 -10.30 4.61 -17.54
CA HIS A 70 -8.89 4.59 -17.91
C HIS A 70 -8.01 3.93 -16.82
N GLY A 71 -8.60 3.08 -15.98
CA GLY A 71 -7.86 2.39 -14.92
C GLY A 71 -7.08 1.18 -15.43
N VAL A 72 -5.85 1.04 -14.97
CA VAL A 72 -5.07 -0.20 -15.08
C VAL A 72 -5.24 -0.99 -13.79
N PHE A 73 -5.60 -2.25 -13.90
CA PHE A 73 -5.82 -3.11 -12.74
C PHE A 73 -4.88 -4.31 -12.78
N VAL A 74 -4.20 -4.54 -11.70
CA VAL A 74 -3.24 -5.63 -11.53
C VAL A 74 -3.53 -6.40 -10.23
N ASN A 75 -2.98 -7.60 -10.11
CA ASN A 75 -3.15 -8.45 -8.91
C ASN A 75 -1.81 -8.79 -8.24
N GLU A 76 -0.75 -8.11 -8.64
CA GLU A 76 0.60 -8.35 -8.13
C GLU A 76 1.26 -7.01 -7.78
N SER A 77 1.95 -6.96 -6.63
CA SER A 77 2.45 -5.71 -6.05
C SER A 77 3.60 -5.08 -6.84
N THR A 78 4.46 -5.90 -7.47
CA THR A 78 5.57 -5.39 -8.29
C THR A 78 5.03 -4.83 -9.61
N ALA A 79 4.06 -5.50 -10.24
CA ALA A 79 3.38 -4.99 -11.42
C ALA A 79 2.65 -3.68 -11.13
N HIS A 80 2.00 -3.58 -9.94
CA HIS A 80 1.36 -2.36 -9.49
C HIS A 80 2.37 -1.20 -9.36
N LEU A 81 3.49 -1.43 -8.66
CA LEU A 81 4.53 -0.42 -8.51
C LEU A 81 5.14 -0.01 -9.86
N THR A 82 5.39 -0.99 -10.76
CA THR A 82 5.90 -0.73 -12.11
C THR A 82 4.93 0.15 -12.89
N ALA A 83 3.63 -0.13 -12.84
CA ALA A 83 2.60 0.69 -13.49
C ALA A 83 2.58 2.12 -12.94
N LEU A 84 2.71 2.30 -11.61
CA LEU A 84 2.83 3.63 -11.00
C LEU A 84 4.07 4.37 -11.50
N VAL A 85 5.25 3.76 -11.46
CA VAL A 85 6.51 4.39 -11.90
C VAL A 85 6.46 4.71 -13.40
N SER A 86 5.79 3.88 -14.20
CA SER A 86 5.59 4.10 -15.65
C SER A 86 4.54 5.18 -15.94
N GLY A 87 3.86 5.72 -14.92
CA GLY A 87 2.94 6.83 -15.08
C GLY A 87 1.55 6.49 -15.58
N LEU A 88 1.13 5.28 -15.40
CA LEU A 88 -0.20 4.84 -15.81
C LEU A 88 -1.33 5.35 -14.91
N GLY A 89 -1.00 6.11 -13.87
CA GLY A 89 -1.98 6.75 -12.99
C GLY A 89 -1.56 6.81 -11.53
N VAL A 90 -2.52 7.16 -10.69
CA VAL A 90 -2.43 7.23 -9.21
C VAL A 90 -2.73 5.87 -8.62
N GLY A 91 -2.05 5.49 -7.56
CA GLY A 91 -2.42 4.28 -6.81
C GLY A 91 -1.86 4.25 -5.40
N GLN A 92 -2.37 3.31 -4.61
CA GLN A 92 -1.91 3.05 -3.26
C GLN A 92 -1.00 1.83 -3.24
N THR A 93 0.26 2.02 -2.87
CA THR A 93 1.26 0.94 -2.78
C THR A 93 1.88 0.87 -1.39
N PHE A 94 2.53 -0.23 -1.08
CA PHE A 94 3.23 -0.40 0.19
C PHE A 94 4.37 0.61 0.33
N GLY A 95 4.45 1.29 1.48
CA GLY A 95 5.44 2.32 1.73
C GLY A 95 6.89 1.82 1.61
N PHE A 96 7.17 0.58 2.02
CA PHE A 96 8.51 -0.01 1.87
C PHE A 96 8.89 -0.22 0.39
N MET A 97 7.92 -0.51 -0.48
CA MET A 97 8.14 -0.63 -1.94
C MET A 97 8.30 0.75 -2.61
N ALA A 98 7.49 1.73 -2.20
CA ALA A 98 7.54 3.09 -2.75
C ALA A 98 8.79 3.87 -2.33
N ARG A 99 9.36 3.57 -1.17
CA ARG A 99 10.44 4.36 -0.54
C ARG A 99 11.63 4.67 -1.45
N PRO A 100 12.22 3.72 -2.20
CA PRO A 100 13.32 4.02 -3.13
C PRO A 100 12.91 5.01 -4.23
N HIS A 101 11.69 4.88 -4.73
CA HIS A 101 11.15 5.72 -5.81
C HIS A 101 10.77 7.12 -5.32
N LEU A 102 10.28 7.23 -4.08
CA LEU A 102 10.07 8.53 -3.42
C LEU A 102 11.40 9.24 -3.14
N ALA A 103 12.41 8.49 -2.67
CA ALA A 103 13.74 9.05 -2.40
C ALA A 103 14.46 9.52 -3.67
N SER A 104 14.26 8.85 -4.80
CA SER A 104 14.81 9.25 -6.11
C SER A 104 14.00 10.35 -6.82
N GLY A 105 12.81 10.68 -6.32
CA GLY A 105 11.89 11.61 -6.98
C GLY A 105 11.14 11.01 -8.18
N ALA A 106 11.29 9.73 -8.48
CA ALA A 106 10.51 9.05 -9.52
C ALA A 106 9.02 9.01 -9.20
N LEU A 107 8.69 8.91 -7.91
CA LEU A 107 7.34 9.04 -7.39
C LEU A 107 7.27 10.20 -6.40
N VAL A 108 6.10 10.82 -6.31
CA VAL A 108 5.76 11.81 -5.28
C VAL A 108 4.55 11.32 -4.50
N ARG A 109 4.55 11.60 -3.20
CA ARG A 109 3.40 11.33 -2.36
C ARG A 109 2.31 12.36 -2.61
N VAL A 110 1.09 11.90 -2.81
CA VAL A 110 -0.10 12.75 -2.92
C VAL A 110 -1.06 12.47 -1.78
N LEU A 111 -1.93 13.42 -1.48
CA LEU A 111 -2.86 13.35 -0.34
C LEU A 111 -2.13 13.04 0.98
N PRO A 112 -1.08 13.80 1.34
CA PRO A 112 -0.20 13.46 2.46
C PRO A 112 -0.92 13.49 3.82
N GLU A 113 -2.01 14.23 3.94
CA GLU A 113 -2.88 14.31 5.12
C GLU A 113 -3.82 13.10 5.26
N TRP A 114 -3.96 12.30 4.20
CA TRP A 114 -4.75 11.09 4.22
C TRP A 114 -3.86 9.87 4.44
N SER A 115 -4.20 9.05 5.39
CA SER A 115 -3.60 7.74 5.60
C SER A 115 -4.51 6.65 5.02
N ARG A 116 -3.98 5.45 4.89
CA ARG A 116 -4.78 4.25 4.67
C ARG A 116 -4.95 3.52 5.99
N PRO A 117 -6.11 2.86 6.23
CA PRO A 117 -6.24 1.93 7.33
C PRO A 117 -5.09 0.92 7.34
N LEU A 118 -4.58 0.61 8.52
CA LEU A 118 -3.44 -0.29 8.70
C LEU A 118 -3.74 -1.65 8.05
N HIS A 119 -2.78 -2.15 7.29
CA HIS A 119 -2.85 -3.48 6.70
C HIS A 119 -1.82 -4.39 7.40
N PRO A 120 -2.25 -5.23 8.34
CA PRO A 120 -1.32 -6.06 9.08
C PRO A 120 -0.71 -7.13 8.17
N LEU A 121 0.58 -7.37 8.31
CA LEU A 121 1.26 -8.53 7.75
C LEU A 121 1.39 -9.58 8.86
N HIS A 122 1.03 -10.80 8.56
CA HIS A 122 1.06 -11.90 9.53
C HIS A 122 2.08 -12.95 9.11
N ILE A 123 2.87 -13.44 10.08
CA ILE A 123 3.67 -14.64 9.88
C ILE A 123 2.83 -15.82 10.39
N VAL A 124 2.49 -16.72 9.48
CA VAL A 124 1.71 -17.92 9.80
C VAL A 124 2.64 -19.13 9.78
N PHE A 125 2.63 -19.92 10.85
CA PHE A 125 3.40 -21.14 10.95
C PHE A 125 2.62 -22.22 11.69
N HIS A 126 2.99 -23.49 11.47
CA HIS A 126 2.31 -24.63 12.10
C HIS A 126 2.56 -24.60 13.63
N PRO A 127 1.51 -24.74 14.46
CA PRO A 127 1.67 -24.81 15.90
C PRO A 127 2.39 -26.12 16.26
N SER A 128 3.59 -26.02 16.81
CA SER A 128 4.31 -27.17 17.37
C SER A 128 4.70 -26.86 18.81
N ARG A 129 4.66 -27.89 19.68
CA ARG A 129 5.06 -27.77 21.08
C ARG A 129 6.53 -27.29 21.24
N ASN A 130 7.39 -27.65 20.28
CA ASN A 130 8.77 -27.21 20.21
C ASN A 130 9.03 -26.47 18.91
N GLN A 131 8.93 -25.15 18.94
CA GLN A 131 9.39 -24.33 17.81
C GLN A 131 10.90 -24.52 17.64
N SER A 132 11.31 -24.87 16.42
CA SER A 132 12.74 -25.00 16.12
C SER A 132 13.45 -23.67 16.33
N ALA A 133 14.71 -23.71 16.77
CA ALA A 133 15.53 -22.50 16.89
C ALA A 133 15.63 -21.71 15.57
N ARG A 134 15.62 -22.43 14.43
CA ARG A 134 15.62 -21.82 13.09
C ARG A 134 14.36 -21.00 12.82
N LEU A 135 13.18 -21.53 13.19
CA LEU A 135 11.92 -20.83 13.01
C LEU A 135 11.88 -19.57 13.88
N ARG A 136 12.31 -19.66 15.13
CA ARG A 136 12.39 -18.49 16.02
C ARG A 136 13.30 -17.41 15.45
N ALA A 137 14.52 -17.80 15.06
CA ALA A 137 15.46 -16.85 14.47
C ALA A 137 14.92 -16.19 13.19
N PHE A 138 14.19 -16.94 12.34
CA PHE A 138 13.54 -16.39 11.15
C PHE A 138 12.44 -15.39 11.53
N VAL A 139 11.58 -15.72 12.48
CA VAL A 139 10.51 -14.82 12.95
C VAL A 139 11.10 -13.54 13.54
N ASP A 140 12.11 -13.66 14.41
CA ASP A 140 12.77 -12.52 15.04
C ASP A 140 13.43 -11.62 13.98
N TRP A 141 14.13 -12.21 13.01
CA TRP A 141 14.72 -11.48 11.88
C TRP A 141 13.67 -10.74 11.04
N VAL A 142 12.52 -11.36 10.71
CA VAL A 142 11.45 -10.69 9.97
C VAL A 142 10.88 -9.53 10.78
N VAL A 143 10.67 -9.70 12.09
CA VAL A 143 10.21 -8.63 12.98
C VAL A 143 11.16 -7.44 12.94
N GLU A 144 12.45 -7.68 13.11
CA GLU A 144 13.48 -6.64 13.07
C GLU A 144 13.54 -5.95 11.70
N LEU A 145 13.48 -6.73 10.61
CA LEU A 145 13.51 -6.21 9.23
C LEU A 145 12.36 -5.22 8.97
N PHE A 146 11.19 -5.50 9.49
CA PHE A 146 10.01 -4.68 9.27
C PHE A 146 9.75 -3.64 10.37
N ALA A 147 10.45 -3.68 11.50
CA ALA A 147 10.29 -2.70 12.59
C ALA A 147 10.34 -1.23 12.13
N PRO A 148 11.20 -0.80 11.18
CA PRO A 148 11.22 0.57 10.69
C PRO A 148 9.95 1.01 9.94
N TYR A 149 9.12 0.06 9.55
CA TYR A 149 7.86 0.28 8.81
C TYR A 149 6.63 0.12 9.70
N ASP A 150 6.83 -0.19 10.98
CA ASP A 150 5.74 -0.26 11.95
C ASP A 150 5.27 1.15 12.33
N CYS A 151 4.02 1.45 12.00
CA CYS A 151 3.39 2.73 12.30
C CYS A 151 2.36 2.64 13.44
N SER A 152 2.19 1.48 14.05
CA SER A 152 1.25 1.30 15.17
C SER A 152 1.63 2.16 16.39
N ALA A 153 2.93 2.43 16.56
CA ALA A 153 3.47 3.21 17.67
C ALA A 153 3.38 4.75 17.48
N ARG A 154 2.89 5.24 16.33
CA ARG A 154 2.83 6.68 16.02
C ARG A 154 1.43 7.29 16.12
N ARG A 155 0.51 6.60 16.78
CA ARG A 155 -0.83 7.12 17.10
C ARG A 155 -0.90 7.58 18.56
#